data_2cfaec4b63a2e9428c470b9427f3262c
#
_entry.id   2cfaec4b63a2e9428c470b9427f3262c
#
_cell.length_a   1.000
_cell.length_b   1.000
_cell.length_c   1.000
_cell.angle_alpha   90.00
_cell.angle_beta   90.00
_cell.angle_gamma   90.00
#
_symmetry.space_group_name_H-M   'P 1'
#
loop_
_entity.id
_entity.type
_entity.pdbx_description
1 polymer ?
#
loop_
_entity_poly.entity_id
_entity_poly.type
_entity_poly.pdbx_seq_one_letter_code
_entity_poly.pdbx_strand_id
1 'polypeptide(L)'
;VVGYSKSARTRERALELGVIDLEAATLEQAVAGSDLVLLAVPVAATESSLAAIAPVLAPRALLMDVGSTKGDVVAAARRTLGERLSRFVPAHPIAGKESAGVEHAEASLYRERQLILTPLPETHAPLVELAAELWTLLGSQVLEMSPERHDAAYASVSHLPHLLAFAAMNAILAQPQADEWLALAGPGFRDFSRIAASDPSVWRDILLANREQVLLQSRQFRAALDALEAAMLAPDADALQSLIAQASQARTGWQLGGLTYNPSEAVAA
;
A
#
# COMPACT_ATOMS: atom_id res chain seq x y z
N VAL A 1 21.22 -3.68 -12.82
CA VAL A 1 20.27 -2.75 -12.18
C VAL A 1 21.01 -1.50 -11.77
N VAL A 2 20.53 -0.30 -12.18
CA VAL A 2 21.03 1.00 -11.73
C VAL A 2 20.11 1.50 -10.61
N GLY A 3 20.70 1.88 -9.47
CA GLY A 3 19.94 2.35 -8.31
C GLY A 3 20.25 3.78 -7.93
N TYR A 4 19.22 4.49 -7.48
CA TYR A 4 19.33 5.83 -6.90
C TYR A 4 18.59 5.92 -5.57
N SER A 5 19.18 6.59 -4.62
CA SER A 5 18.55 7.05 -3.38
C SER A 5 19.12 8.41 -3.00
N LYS A 6 18.34 9.26 -2.33
CA LYS A 6 18.83 10.55 -1.80
C LYS A 6 20.02 10.37 -0.83
N SER A 7 20.03 9.26 -0.08
CA SER A 7 21.12 8.93 0.85
C SER A 7 22.26 8.23 0.12
N ALA A 8 23.45 8.84 0.11
CA ALA A 8 24.67 8.22 -0.44
C ALA A 8 24.96 6.89 0.28
N ARG A 9 24.88 6.87 1.61
CA ARG A 9 25.07 5.66 2.41
C ARG A 9 24.14 4.51 1.97
N THR A 10 22.87 4.80 1.64
CA THR A 10 21.93 3.79 1.16
C THR A 10 22.35 3.25 -0.20
N ARG A 11 22.86 4.09 -1.11
CA ARG A 11 23.35 3.66 -2.43
C ARG A 11 24.60 2.77 -2.31
N GLU A 12 25.60 3.23 -1.55
CA GLU A 12 26.81 2.46 -1.26
C GLU A 12 26.44 1.08 -0.67
N ARG A 13 25.55 1.07 0.30
CA ARG A 13 25.13 -0.16 0.96
C ARG A 13 24.36 -1.11 0.03
N ALA A 14 23.52 -0.57 -0.85
CA ALA A 14 22.81 -1.34 -1.87
C ALA A 14 23.78 -2.01 -2.87
N LEU A 15 24.85 -1.31 -3.24
CA LEU A 15 25.92 -1.83 -4.10
C LEU A 15 26.72 -2.93 -3.40
N GLU A 16 27.12 -2.71 -2.13
CA GLU A 16 27.83 -3.72 -1.31
C GLU A 16 27.03 -5.02 -1.14
N LEU A 17 25.71 -4.90 -0.97
CA LEU A 17 24.81 -6.05 -0.80
C LEU A 17 24.42 -6.70 -2.14
N GLY A 18 24.84 -6.16 -3.27
CA GLY A 18 24.47 -6.66 -4.59
C GLY A 18 22.98 -6.46 -4.94
N VAL A 19 22.31 -5.53 -4.27
CA VAL A 19 20.92 -5.15 -4.59
C VAL A 19 20.88 -4.34 -5.90
N ILE A 20 21.91 -3.56 -6.15
CA ILE A 20 22.14 -2.85 -7.41
C ILE A 20 23.52 -3.19 -7.96
N ASP A 21 23.68 -3.09 -9.29
CA ASP A 21 24.98 -3.31 -9.96
C ASP A 21 25.77 -2.00 -10.12
N LEU A 22 25.06 -0.86 -10.21
CA LEU A 22 25.62 0.48 -10.37
C LEU A 22 24.84 1.48 -9.52
N GLU A 23 25.54 2.41 -8.87
CA GLU A 23 24.91 3.57 -8.26
C GLU A 23 24.89 4.76 -9.22
N ALA A 24 23.80 5.51 -9.19
CA ALA A 24 23.69 6.79 -9.88
C ALA A 24 23.79 7.94 -8.87
N ALA A 25 24.46 9.03 -9.25
CA ALA A 25 24.57 10.20 -8.39
C ALA A 25 23.28 11.03 -8.38
N THR A 26 22.48 10.96 -9.44
CA THR A 26 21.20 11.66 -9.56
C THR A 26 20.10 10.72 -10.07
N LEU A 27 18.86 11.12 -9.84
CA LEU A 27 17.68 10.39 -10.30
C LEU A 27 17.63 10.29 -11.83
N GLU A 28 17.99 11.39 -12.50
CA GLU A 28 18.03 11.47 -13.96
C GLU A 28 19.07 10.51 -14.55
N GLN A 29 20.24 10.40 -13.92
CA GLN A 29 21.28 9.46 -14.34
C GLN A 29 20.84 8.00 -14.17
N ALA A 30 20.07 7.69 -13.11
CA ALA A 30 19.57 6.35 -12.90
C ALA A 30 18.58 5.92 -13.98
N VAL A 31 17.82 6.86 -14.52
CA VAL A 31 16.73 6.60 -15.48
C VAL A 31 17.18 6.70 -16.94
N ALA A 32 18.20 7.49 -17.23
CA ALA A 32 18.66 7.73 -18.60
C ALA A 32 19.04 6.42 -19.31
N GLY A 33 18.37 6.13 -20.43
CA GLY A 33 18.60 4.92 -21.23
C GLY A 33 18.05 3.62 -20.63
N SER A 34 17.30 3.68 -19.54
CA SER A 34 16.65 2.49 -18.96
C SER A 34 15.44 2.06 -19.77
N ASP A 35 15.26 0.75 -19.95
CA ASP A 35 14.08 0.15 -20.58
C ASP A 35 12.91 0.00 -19.58
N LEU A 36 13.24 -0.15 -18.29
CA LEU A 36 12.33 -0.26 -17.16
C LEU A 36 12.73 0.67 -16.03
N VAL A 37 11.80 1.45 -15.54
CA VAL A 37 11.97 2.33 -14.39
C VAL A 37 10.95 1.97 -13.33
N LEU A 38 11.41 1.67 -12.10
CA LEU A 38 10.57 1.39 -10.94
C LEU A 38 10.77 2.47 -9.88
N LEU A 39 9.72 3.24 -9.61
CA LEU A 39 9.70 4.23 -8.54
C LEU A 39 9.30 3.58 -7.22
N ALA A 40 10.29 3.36 -6.36
CA ALA A 40 10.11 2.86 -5.00
C ALA A 40 10.39 3.97 -3.98
N VAL A 41 9.70 5.10 -4.12
CA VAL A 41 9.84 6.27 -3.28
C VAL A 41 8.61 6.44 -2.36
N PRO A 42 8.74 7.15 -1.22
CA PRO A 42 7.58 7.52 -0.43
C PRO A 42 6.52 8.24 -1.28
N VAL A 43 5.25 8.04 -0.98
CA VAL A 43 4.11 8.61 -1.74
C VAL A 43 4.26 10.13 -1.93
N ALA A 44 4.64 10.85 -0.87
CA ALA A 44 4.88 12.30 -0.92
C ALA A 44 6.02 12.73 -1.87
N ALA A 45 6.92 11.83 -2.25
CA ALA A 45 8.02 12.12 -3.17
C ALA A 45 7.70 11.76 -4.64
N THR A 46 6.57 11.12 -4.91
CA THR A 46 6.22 10.59 -6.24
C THR A 46 6.15 11.71 -7.28
N GLU A 47 5.42 12.79 -7.03
CA GLU A 47 5.25 13.87 -8.01
C GLU A 47 6.58 14.54 -8.38
N SER A 48 7.40 14.87 -7.40
CA SER A 48 8.72 15.47 -7.66
C SER A 48 9.67 14.52 -8.39
N SER A 49 9.57 13.22 -8.11
CA SER A 49 10.37 12.21 -8.81
C SER A 49 9.91 12.05 -10.27
N LEU A 50 8.60 11.96 -10.51
CA LEU A 50 8.04 11.90 -11.86
C LEU A 50 8.40 13.14 -12.69
N ALA A 51 8.30 14.34 -12.11
CA ALA A 51 8.69 15.58 -12.77
C ALA A 51 10.18 15.60 -13.17
N ALA A 52 11.06 15.10 -12.31
CA ALA A 52 12.50 15.03 -12.57
C ALA A 52 12.85 14.03 -13.67
N ILE A 53 12.19 12.87 -13.71
CA ILE A 53 12.53 11.82 -14.70
C ILE A 53 11.85 12.01 -16.05
N ALA A 54 10.72 12.70 -16.12
CA ALA A 54 9.92 12.84 -17.34
C ALA A 54 10.75 13.34 -18.56
N PRO A 55 11.66 14.35 -18.43
CA PRO A 55 12.46 14.83 -19.55
C PRO A 55 13.49 13.81 -20.08
N VAL A 56 13.97 12.90 -19.21
CA VAL A 56 15.06 11.96 -19.51
C VAL A 56 14.57 10.51 -19.70
N LEU A 57 13.30 10.27 -19.45
CA LEU A 57 12.71 8.94 -19.64
C LEU A 57 12.75 8.53 -21.10
N ALA A 58 13.32 7.35 -21.39
CA ALA A 58 13.44 6.85 -22.74
C ALA A 58 12.04 6.68 -23.39
N PRO A 59 11.89 6.95 -24.70
CA PRO A 59 10.58 6.90 -25.37
C PRO A 59 9.86 5.56 -25.29
N ARG A 60 10.60 4.47 -25.07
CA ARG A 60 10.05 3.10 -25.00
C ARG A 60 10.08 2.52 -23.59
N ALA A 61 10.59 3.23 -22.60
CA ALA A 61 10.69 2.74 -21.24
C ALA A 61 9.31 2.42 -20.65
N LEU A 62 9.20 1.30 -19.96
CA LEU A 62 8.10 1.02 -19.04
C LEU A 62 8.40 1.73 -17.73
N LEU A 63 7.47 2.56 -17.27
CA LEU A 63 7.54 3.22 -15.97
C LEU A 63 6.49 2.62 -15.04
N MET A 64 6.90 2.20 -13.86
CA MET A 64 6.03 1.71 -12.78
C MET A 64 6.34 2.40 -11.46
N ASP A 65 5.39 2.39 -10.54
CA ASP A 65 5.61 2.68 -9.13
C ASP A 65 5.24 1.48 -8.24
N VAL A 66 5.49 1.58 -6.94
CA VAL A 66 5.08 0.59 -5.93
C VAL A 66 4.41 1.26 -4.72
N GLY A 67 3.82 2.43 -4.92
CA GLY A 67 3.18 3.21 -3.86
C GLY A 67 1.94 2.53 -3.30
N SER A 68 1.62 2.83 -2.04
CA SER A 68 0.49 2.25 -1.32
C SER A 68 -0.86 2.91 -1.65
N THR A 69 -0.86 4.04 -2.33
CA THR A 69 -2.03 4.78 -2.82
C THR A 69 -1.92 4.97 -4.32
N LYS A 70 -3.05 5.02 -5.03
CA LYS A 70 -3.02 5.11 -6.49
C LYS A 70 -3.66 6.40 -7.04
N GLY A 71 -4.69 6.92 -6.40
CA GLY A 71 -5.36 8.12 -6.89
C GLY A 71 -4.46 9.35 -6.94
N ASP A 72 -3.68 9.60 -5.91
CA ASP A 72 -2.71 10.69 -5.84
C ASP A 72 -1.51 10.47 -6.77
N VAL A 73 -1.00 9.23 -6.88
CA VAL A 73 0.07 8.84 -7.80
C VAL A 73 -0.35 9.07 -9.25
N VAL A 74 -1.57 8.66 -9.63
CA VAL A 74 -2.13 8.88 -10.97
C VAL A 74 -2.33 10.38 -11.24
N ALA A 75 -2.83 11.13 -10.27
CA ALA A 75 -2.97 12.58 -10.40
C ALA A 75 -1.61 13.27 -10.61
N ALA A 76 -0.58 12.84 -9.88
CA ALA A 76 0.79 13.32 -10.05
C ALA A 76 1.34 12.95 -11.44
N ALA A 77 1.14 11.72 -11.90
CA ALA A 77 1.58 11.27 -13.22
C ALA A 77 0.93 12.08 -14.35
N ARG A 78 -0.37 12.36 -14.27
CA ARG A 78 -1.09 13.19 -15.24
C ARG A 78 -0.57 14.63 -15.30
N ARG A 79 -0.12 15.19 -14.16
CA ARG A 79 0.44 16.55 -14.14
C ARG A 79 1.87 16.62 -14.70
N THR A 80 2.64 15.55 -14.60
CA THR A 80 4.09 15.62 -14.81
C THR A 80 4.59 14.88 -16.06
N LEU A 81 3.94 13.80 -16.49
CA LEU A 81 4.48 12.92 -17.53
C LEU A 81 4.14 13.35 -18.96
N GLY A 82 3.11 14.19 -19.19
CA GLY A 82 2.71 14.57 -20.54
C GLY A 82 2.48 13.34 -21.44
N GLU A 83 3.12 13.29 -22.59
CA GLU A 83 3.03 12.17 -23.53
C GLU A 83 3.57 10.85 -22.96
N ARG A 84 4.45 10.91 -21.94
CA ARG A 84 5.00 9.73 -21.27
C ARG A 84 3.98 9.02 -20.38
N LEU A 85 2.84 9.65 -20.10
CA LEU A 85 1.76 9.03 -19.31
C LEU A 85 1.32 7.68 -19.88
N SER A 86 1.31 7.55 -21.20
CA SER A 86 0.99 6.29 -21.88
C SER A 86 1.96 5.14 -21.58
N ARG A 87 3.13 5.44 -21.00
CA ARG A 87 4.18 4.50 -20.62
C ARG A 87 4.10 4.10 -19.14
N PHE A 88 3.21 4.71 -18.38
CA PHE A 88 3.09 4.51 -16.94
C PHE A 88 2.06 3.42 -16.62
N VAL A 89 2.51 2.40 -15.88
CA VAL A 89 1.66 1.33 -15.33
C VAL A 89 1.77 1.41 -13.81
N PRO A 90 0.81 2.08 -13.15
CA PRO A 90 0.82 2.16 -11.69
C PRO A 90 0.65 0.79 -11.05
N ALA A 91 1.43 0.50 -10.00
CA ALA A 91 1.40 -0.78 -9.33
C ALA A 91 1.44 -0.64 -7.81
N HIS A 92 0.93 -1.64 -7.10
CA HIS A 92 1.03 -1.77 -5.65
C HIS A 92 1.23 -3.23 -5.27
N PRO A 93 2.45 -3.66 -4.95
CA PRO A 93 2.69 -4.98 -4.37
C PRO A 93 2.17 -5.02 -2.94
N ILE A 94 1.33 -6.01 -2.64
CA ILE A 94 0.76 -6.20 -1.30
C ILE A 94 1.73 -7.02 -0.46
N ALA A 95 2.87 -6.43 -0.25
CA ALA A 95 3.98 -6.98 0.51
C ALA A 95 4.72 -5.85 1.21
N GLY A 96 5.17 -6.09 2.42
CA GLY A 96 5.93 -5.14 3.20
C GLY A 96 6.46 -5.77 4.47
N LYS A 97 7.43 -5.10 5.06
CA LYS A 97 7.99 -5.42 6.37
C LYS A 97 7.90 -4.18 7.24
N GLU A 98 7.84 -4.39 8.54
CA GLU A 98 7.90 -3.30 9.51
C GLU A 98 9.30 -2.63 9.54
N SER A 99 10.33 -3.36 9.09
CA SER A 99 11.71 -2.87 9.01
C SER A 99 11.97 -2.23 7.65
N ALA A 100 12.44 -1.00 7.65
CA ALA A 100 12.85 -0.26 6.46
C ALA A 100 14.38 -0.33 6.25
N GLY A 101 14.80 -0.14 5.00
CA GLY A 101 16.22 -0.07 4.64
C GLY A 101 16.68 -1.23 3.76
N VAL A 102 17.76 -0.99 3.04
CA VAL A 102 18.33 -1.93 2.07
C VAL A 102 18.86 -3.21 2.73
N GLU A 103 19.22 -3.17 4.00
CA GLU A 103 19.63 -4.32 4.81
C GLU A 103 18.52 -5.37 4.96
N HIS A 104 17.26 -4.98 4.77
CA HIS A 104 16.10 -5.85 4.86
C HIS A 104 15.60 -6.30 3.49
N ALA A 105 16.36 -6.02 2.41
CA ALA A 105 16.03 -6.50 1.07
C ALA A 105 15.95 -8.03 1.03
N GLU A 106 14.91 -8.55 0.39
CA GLU A 106 14.67 -9.98 0.29
C GLU A 106 14.13 -10.32 -1.10
N ALA A 107 14.83 -11.20 -1.81
CA ALA A 107 14.48 -11.60 -3.16
C ALA A 107 13.12 -12.32 -3.27
N SER A 108 12.65 -12.92 -2.16
CA SER A 108 11.38 -13.64 -2.10
C SER A 108 10.19 -12.78 -1.64
N LEU A 109 10.39 -11.47 -1.39
CA LEU A 109 9.37 -10.58 -0.79
C LEU A 109 8.02 -10.62 -1.52
N TYR A 110 8.05 -10.71 -2.83
CA TYR A 110 6.86 -10.66 -3.67
C TYR A 110 6.28 -12.04 -4.03
N ARG A 111 6.98 -13.14 -3.68
CA ARG A 111 6.54 -14.48 -4.00
C ARG A 111 5.23 -14.82 -3.29
N GLU A 112 4.26 -15.30 -4.06
CA GLU A 112 2.90 -15.62 -3.59
C GLU A 112 2.14 -14.43 -2.99
N ARG A 113 2.59 -13.19 -3.26
CA ARG A 113 1.91 -11.97 -2.84
C ARG A 113 1.07 -11.40 -3.98
N GLN A 114 -0.05 -10.79 -3.61
CA GLN A 114 -0.84 -10.02 -4.57
C GLN A 114 -0.07 -8.80 -5.04
N LEU A 115 -0.19 -8.52 -6.31
CA LEU A 115 0.23 -7.27 -6.92
C LEU A 115 -0.96 -6.66 -7.64
N ILE A 116 -1.26 -5.42 -7.36
CA ILE A 116 -2.35 -4.70 -8.00
C ILE A 116 -1.76 -3.79 -9.08
N LEU A 117 -2.16 -3.99 -10.33
CA LEU A 117 -1.96 -3.02 -11.41
C LEU A 117 -3.20 -2.15 -11.53
N THR A 118 -2.98 -0.85 -11.72
CA THR A 118 -4.09 0.09 -11.92
C THR A 118 -3.88 0.87 -13.22
N PRO A 119 -3.93 0.19 -14.39
CA PRO A 119 -3.69 0.83 -15.68
C PRO A 119 -4.69 1.94 -15.94
N LEU A 120 -4.23 2.99 -16.61
CA LEU A 120 -5.05 4.12 -17.00
C LEU A 120 -5.62 3.89 -18.40
N PRO A 121 -6.71 4.57 -18.78
CA PRO A 121 -7.19 4.55 -20.17
C PRO A 121 -6.12 4.98 -21.18
N GLU A 122 -5.20 5.85 -20.76
CA GLU A 122 -4.07 6.34 -21.55
C GLU A 122 -2.91 5.35 -21.65
N THR A 123 -2.86 4.33 -20.78
CA THR A 123 -1.75 3.37 -20.73
C THR A 123 -1.76 2.44 -21.95
N HIS A 124 -0.62 2.26 -22.61
CA HIS A 124 -0.50 1.30 -23.71
C HIS A 124 -0.69 -0.14 -23.23
N ALA A 125 -1.70 -0.85 -23.76
CA ALA A 125 -2.04 -2.21 -23.36
C ALA A 125 -0.85 -3.20 -23.36
N PRO A 126 0.06 -3.22 -24.36
CA PRO A 126 1.23 -4.11 -24.32
C PRO A 126 2.18 -3.86 -23.15
N LEU A 127 2.15 -2.67 -22.54
CA LEU A 127 2.96 -2.39 -21.34
C LEU A 127 2.30 -2.90 -20.07
N VAL A 128 0.97 -2.95 -20.04
CA VAL A 128 0.23 -3.59 -18.95
C VAL A 128 0.53 -5.08 -18.94
N GLU A 129 0.48 -5.73 -20.12
CA GLU A 129 0.83 -7.14 -20.29
C GLU A 129 2.28 -7.40 -19.85
N LEU A 130 3.24 -6.58 -20.31
CA LEU A 130 4.64 -6.69 -19.91
C LEU A 130 4.82 -6.52 -18.40
N ALA A 131 4.16 -5.54 -17.78
CA ALA A 131 4.19 -5.36 -16.32
C ALA A 131 3.65 -6.58 -15.59
N ALA A 132 2.53 -7.13 -16.05
CA ALA A 132 1.93 -8.34 -15.47
C ALA A 132 2.87 -9.55 -15.59
N GLU A 133 3.51 -9.73 -16.74
CA GLU A 133 4.51 -10.80 -16.95
C GLU A 133 5.70 -10.66 -16.01
N LEU A 134 6.27 -9.46 -15.89
CA LEU A 134 7.42 -9.18 -15.01
C LEU A 134 7.11 -9.51 -13.54
N TRP A 135 5.96 -9.08 -13.04
CA TRP A 135 5.57 -9.37 -11.66
C TRP A 135 5.22 -10.84 -11.45
N THR A 136 4.63 -11.50 -12.44
CA THR A 136 4.38 -12.95 -12.41
C THR A 136 5.69 -13.75 -12.37
N LEU A 137 6.71 -13.32 -13.10
CA LEU A 137 8.05 -13.93 -13.07
C LEU A 137 8.71 -13.76 -11.68
N LEU A 138 8.41 -12.68 -10.96
CA LEU A 138 8.84 -12.50 -9.55
C LEU A 138 8.02 -13.34 -8.56
N GLY A 139 7.02 -14.08 -9.05
CA GLY A 139 6.16 -14.97 -8.26
C GLY A 139 4.93 -14.30 -7.67
N SER A 140 4.59 -13.08 -8.08
CA SER A 140 3.39 -12.38 -7.63
C SER A 140 2.11 -12.89 -8.30
N GLN A 141 0.99 -12.76 -7.59
CA GLN A 141 -0.37 -12.94 -8.14
C GLN A 141 -0.88 -11.58 -8.60
N VAL A 142 -0.89 -11.36 -9.92
CA VAL A 142 -1.26 -10.06 -10.51
C VAL A 142 -2.77 -9.93 -10.64
N LEU A 143 -3.30 -8.80 -10.16
CA LEU A 143 -4.70 -8.40 -10.27
C LEU A 143 -4.76 -7.01 -10.90
N GLU A 144 -5.83 -6.73 -11.67
CA GLU A 144 -6.06 -5.41 -12.25
C GLU A 144 -7.36 -4.81 -11.70
N MET A 145 -7.32 -3.50 -11.43
CA MET A 145 -8.50 -2.72 -11.05
C MET A 145 -8.27 -1.23 -11.34
N SER A 146 -9.32 -0.41 -11.22
CA SER A 146 -9.12 1.04 -11.34
C SER A 146 -8.42 1.62 -10.09
N PRO A 147 -7.73 2.77 -10.22
CA PRO A 147 -7.13 3.47 -9.07
C PRO A 147 -8.13 3.76 -7.95
N GLU A 148 -9.36 4.14 -8.30
CA GLU A 148 -10.43 4.47 -7.37
C GLU A 148 -10.89 3.24 -6.58
N ARG A 149 -11.05 2.09 -7.26
CA ARG A 149 -11.39 0.80 -6.60
C ARG A 149 -10.27 0.35 -5.68
N HIS A 150 -9.02 0.51 -6.12
CA HIS A 150 -7.85 0.23 -5.30
C HIS A 150 -7.91 1.03 -3.99
N ASP A 151 -8.01 2.35 -4.08
CA ASP A 151 -7.95 3.22 -2.91
C ASP A 151 -9.15 3.01 -1.97
N ALA A 152 -10.34 2.73 -2.49
CA ALA A 152 -11.50 2.36 -1.69
C ALA A 152 -11.30 1.02 -0.95
N ALA A 153 -10.79 -0.01 -1.63
CA ALA A 153 -10.50 -1.30 -1.03
C ALA A 153 -9.44 -1.20 0.07
N TYR A 154 -8.29 -0.57 -0.25
CA TYR A 154 -7.18 -0.46 0.71
C TYR A 154 -7.47 0.52 1.86
N ALA A 155 -8.35 1.49 1.67
CA ALA A 155 -8.88 2.28 2.78
C ALA A 155 -9.57 1.39 3.82
N SER A 156 -10.32 0.37 3.38
CA SER A 156 -11.06 -0.54 4.26
C SER A 156 -10.15 -1.60 4.92
N VAL A 157 -9.33 -2.30 4.12
CA VAL A 157 -8.63 -3.51 4.58
C VAL A 157 -7.20 -3.26 5.06
N SER A 158 -6.69 -2.04 4.89
CA SER A 158 -5.32 -1.66 5.28
C SER A 158 -5.27 -0.35 6.06
N HIS A 159 -5.72 0.76 5.45
CA HIS A 159 -5.49 2.08 6.04
C HIS A 159 -6.33 2.32 7.29
N LEU A 160 -7.60 1.92 7.30
CA LEU A 160 -8.46 1.98 8.50
C LEU A 160 -7.91 1.09 9.63
N PRO A 161 -7.53 -0.16 9.44
CA PRO A 161 -6.90 -0.97 10.49
C PRO A 161 -5.71 -0.29 11.15
N HIS A 162 -4.81 0.34 10.38
CA HIS A 162 -3.68 1.09 10.96
C HIS A 162 -4.15 2.33 11.74
N LEU A 163 -5.09 3.10 11.18
CA LEU A 163 -5.67 4.25 11.87
C LEU A 163 -6.27 3.85 13.23
N LEU A 164 -6.98 2.71 13.27
CA LEU A 164 -7.58 2.18 14.49
C LEU A 164 -6.52 1.69 15.48
N ALA A 165 -5.47 1.04 15.01
CA ALA A 165 -4.38 0.60 15.89
C ALA A 165 -3.65 1.80 16.51
N PHE A 166 -3.37 2.88 15.75
CA PHE A 166 -2.82 4.12 16.28
C PHE A 166 -3.76 4.78 17.28
N ALA A 167 -5.06 4.84 16.97
CA ALA A 167 -6.05 5.44 17.86
C ALA A 167 -6.19 4.66 19.18
N ALA A 168 -6.20 3.32 19.12
CA ALA A 168 -6.29 2.47 20.30
C ALA A 168 -5.05 2.62 21.21
N MET A 169 -3.84 2.65 20.63
CA MET A 169 -2.62 2.89 21.40
C MET A 169 -2.64 4.27 22.05
N ASN A 170 -3.01 5.32 21.32
CA ASN A 170 -3.11 6.67 21.86
C ASN A 170 -4.16 6.78 22.97
N ALA A 171 -5.29 6.08 22.84
CA ALA A 171 -6.34 6.05 23.86
C ALA A 171 -5.86 5.41 25.17
N ILE A 172 -5.05 4.34 25.10
CA ILE A 172 -4.44 3.72 26.28
C ILE A 172 -3.41 4.65 26.90
N LEU A 173 -2.51 5.22 26.09
CA LEU A 173 -1.45 6.11 26.57
C LEU A 173 -1.99 7.39 27.23
N ALA A 174 -3.21 7.79 26.93
CA ALA A 174 -3.90 8.90 27.57
C ALA A 174 -4.45 8.58 28.97
N GLN A 175 -4.41 7.31 29.41
CA GLN A 175 -4.91 6.89 30.71
C GLN A 175 -3.81 7.01 31.79
N PRO A 176 -4.15 7.40 33.02
CA PRO A 176 -3.17 7.48 34.11
C PRO A 176 -2.46 6.16 34.43
N GLN A 177 -3.09 5.03 34.14
CA GLN A 177 -2.61 3.67 34.42
C GLN A 177 -2.01 2.98 33.18
N ALA A 178 -1.63 3.72 32.14
CA ALA A 178 -1.20 3.16 30.84
C ALA A 178 -0.10 2.10 30.97
N ASP A 179 0.95 2.38 31.74
CA ASP A 179 2.09 1.45 31.94
C ASP A 179 1.66 0.14 32.60
N GLU A 180 0.80 0.24 33.64
CA GLU A 180 0.26 -0.93 34.31
C GLU A 180 -0.60 -1.78 33.38
N TRP A 181 -1.48 -1.15 32.62
CA TRP A 181 -2.37 -1.88 31.70
C TRP A 181 -1.60 -2.50 30.54
N LEU A 182 -0.58 -1.83 30.01
CA LEU A 182 0.28 -2.41 28.95
C LEU A 182 1.09 -3.61 29.48
N ALA A 183 1.50 -3.60 30.74
CA ALA A 183 2.18 -4.73 31.38
C ALA A 183 1.27 -5.97 31.53
N LEU A 184 -0.05 -5.77 31.60
CA LEU A 184 -1.05 -6.83 31.67
C LEU A 184 -1.53 -7.32 30.30
N ALA A 185 -1.07 -6.69 29.20
CA ALA A 185 -1.54 -6.99 27.85
C ALA A 185 -1.14 -8.39 27.40
N GLY A 186 -2.09 -9.10 26.82
CA GLY A 186 -1.92 -10.47 26.31
C GLY A 186 -1.70 -10.55 24.78
N PRO A 187 -1.64 -11.79 24.24
CA PRO A 187 -1.40 -12.03 22.80
C PRO A 187 -2.39 -11.33 21.87
N GLY A 188 -3.67 -11.30 22.23
CA GLY A 188 -4.70 -10.62 21.41
C GLY A 188 -4.43 -9.13 21.24
N PHE A 189 -4.01 -8.44 22.31
CA PHE A 189 -3.62 -7.04 22.21
C PHE A 189 -2.35 -6.86 21.36
N ARG A 190 -1.34 -7.73 21.55
CA ARG A 190 -0.12 -7.71 20.74
C ARG A 190 -0.43 -7.84 19.25
N ASP A 191 -1.30 -8.77 18.87
CA ASP A 191 -1.62 -9.04 17.48
C ASP A 191 -2.43 -7.86 16.87
N PHE A 192 -3.38 -7.30 17.61
CA PHE A 192 -4.16 -6.14 17.20
C PHE A 192 -3.30 -4.88 17.08
N SER A 193 -2.43 -4.61 18.05
CA SER A 193 -1.61 -3.39 18.11
C SER A 193 -0.32 -3.45 17.29
N ARG A 194 0.08 -4.62 16.77
CA ARG A 194 1.34 -4.83 16.06
C ARG A 194 1.60 -3.79 14.97
N ILE A 195 0.58 -3.48 14.18
CA ILE A 195 0.68 -2.52 13.07
C ILE A 195 0.79 -1.06 13.52
N ALA A 196 0.54 -0.74 14.79
CA ALA A 196 0.79 0.58 15.35
C ALA A 196 2.29 0.91 15.50
N ALA A 197 3.19 -0.07 15.35
CA ALA A 197 4.63 0.13 15.34
C ALA A 197 5.19 0.54 13.96
N SER A 198 4.33 0.76 12.97
CA SER A 198 4.72 1.18 11.61
C SER A 198 5.30 2.59 11.58
N ASP A 199 6.13 2.89 10.56
CA ASP A 199 6.80 4.18 10.40
C ASP A 199 5.80 5.35 10.34
N PRO A 200 5.91 6.34 11.24
CA PRO A 200 4.94 7.43 11.32
C PRO A 200 4.91 8.33 10.08
N SER A 201 6.05 8.52 9.40
CA SER A 201 6.11 9.38 8.22
C SER A 201 5.44 8.73 7.02
N VAL A 202 5.64 7.44 6.83
CA VAL A 202 5.00 6.64 5.77
C VAL A 202 3.48 6.63 5.96
N TRP A 203 3.02 6.37 7.18
CA TRP A 203 1.58 6.28 7.45
C TRP A 203 0.87 7.63 7.46
N ARG A 204 1.54 8.70 7.91
CA ARG A 204 1.04 10.06 7.71
C ARG A 204 0.73 10.33 6.23
N ASP A 205 1.68 10.02 5.35
CA ASP A 205 1.57 10.30 3.93
C ASP A 205 0.48 9.45 3.28
N ILE A 206 0.39 8.15 3.61
CA ILE A 206 -0.68 7.25 3.12
C ILE A 206 -2.07 7.75 3.56
N LEU A 207 -2.24 8.06 4.84
CA LEU A 207 -3.54 8.51 5.38
C LEU A 207 -3.97 9.85 4.79
N LEU A 208 -3.04 10.75 4.51
CA LEU A 208 -3.34 12.03 3.85
C LEU A 208 -3.65 11.86 2.36
N ALA A 209 -2.91 11.01 1.66
CA ALA A 209 -3.12 10.76 0.23
C ALA A 209 -4.48 10.11 -0.05
N ASN A 210 -4.92 9.16 0.78
CA ASN A 210 -6.21 8.48 0.64
C ASN A 210 -7.27 8.95 1.66
N ARG A 211 -7.15 10.19 2.16
CA ARG A 211 -7.94 10.71 3.29
C ARG A 211 -9.45 10.58 3.12
N GLU A 212 -9.97 10.80 1.91
CA GLU A 212 -11.42 10.81 1.66
C GLU A 212 -12.01 9.41 1.88
N GLN A 213 -11.37 8.39 1.31
CA GLN A 213 -11.80 7.00 1.47
C GLN A 213 -11.59 6.53 2.91
N VAL A 214 -10.45 6.87 3.53
CA VAL A 214 -10.18 6.52 4.94
C VAL A 214 -11.21 7.14 5.88
N LEU A 215 -11.58 8.40 5.69
CA LEU A 215 -12.61 9.06 6.50
C LEU A 215 -14.01 8.46 6.26
N LEU A 216 -14.31 8.02 5.03
CA LEU A 216 -15.54 7.28 4.75
C LEU A 216 -15.59 5.98 5.54
N GLN A 217 -14.54 5.16 5.48
CA GLN A 217 -14.43 3.91 6.21
C GLN A 217 -14.46 4.13 7.74
N SER A 218 -13.82 5.20 8.23
CA SER A 218 -13.85 5.56 9.64
C SER A 218 -15.27 5.88 10.14
N ARG A 219 -16.09 6.56 9.32
CA ARG A 219 -17.51 6.79 9.67
C ARG A 219 -18.30 5.50 9.73
N GLN A 220 -18.11 4.58 8.77
CA GLN A 220 -18.77 3.28 8.77
C GLN A 220 -18.38 2.43 9.97
N PHE A 221 -17.08 2.45 10.33
CA PHE A 221 -16.59 1.77 11.53
C PHE A 221 -17.23 2.32 12.81
N ARG A 222 -17.33 3.66 12.94
CA ARG A 222 -18.00 4.27 14.10
C ARG A 222 -19.45 3.81 14.22
N ALA A 223 -20.19 3.81 13.10
CA ALA A 223 -21.58 3.34 13.10
C ALA A 223 -21.70 1.86 13.54
N ALA A 224 -20.75 1.01 13.14
CA ALA A 224 -20.71 -0.38 13.59
C ALA A 224 -20.35 -0.50 15.09
N LEU A 225 -19.45 0.35 15.59
CA LEU A 225 -19.12 0.42 17.01
C LEU A 225 -20.31 0.92 17.83
N ASP A 226 -20.99 1.98 17.38
CA ASP A 226 -22.18 2.54 18.01
C ASP A 226 -23.28 1.49 18.16
N ALA A 227 -23.44 0.59 17.17
CA ALA A 227 -24.42 -0.51 17.23
C ALA A 227 -24.09 -1.53 18.33
N LEU A 228 -22.82 -1.89 18.50
CA LEU A 228 -22.37 -2.77 19.59
C LEU A 228 -22.54 -2.10 20.95
N GLU A 229 -22.19 -0.81 21.07
CA GLU A 229 -22.36 -0.03 22.29
C GLU A 229 -23.84 0.11 22.67
N ALA A 230 -24.72 0.35 21.69
CA ALA A 230 -26.17 0.41 21.93
C ALA A 230 -26.74 -0.91 22.47
N ALA A 231 -26.30 -2.05 21.94
CA ALA A 231 -26.72 -3.36 22.45
C ALA A 231 -26.20 -3.61 23.88
N MET A 232 -25.03 -3.12 24.25
CA MET A 232 -24.52 -3.18 25.64
C MET A 232 -25.30 -2.26 26.58
N LEU A 233 -25.64 -1.05 26.13
CA LEU A 233 -26.36 -0.06 26.93
C LEU A 233 -27.82 -0.52 27.21
N ALA A 234 -28.47 -1.18 26.24
CA ALA A 234 -29.81 -1.71 26.35
C ALA A 234 -29.88 -3.09 27.03
N PRO A 235 -28.81 -3.63 27.58
CA PRO A 235 -28.40 -5.02 27.84
C PRO A 235 -29.15 -6.07 27.02
N ASP A 236 -29.15 -5.87 25.71
CA ASP A 236 -29.74 -6.78 24.73
C ASP A 236 -28.71 -7.87 24.32
N ALA A 237 -28.73 -8.98 25.08
CA ALA A 237 -27.80 -10.09 24.88
C ALA A 237 -27.93 -10.73 23.50
N ASP A 238 -29.15 -10.84 22.97
CA ASP A 238 -29.42 -11.50 21.68
C ASP A 238 -28.95 -10.63 20.52
N ALA A 239 -29.17 -9.30 20.56
CA ALA A 239 -28.67 -8.38 19.58
C ALA A 239 -27.14 -8.35 19.60
N LEU A 240 -26.50 -8.26 20.78
CA LEU A 240 -25.07 -8.28 20.93
C LEU A 240 -24.46 -9.59 20.39
N GLN A 241 -25.04 -10.73 20.74
CA GLN A 241 -24.60 -12.04 20.25
C GLN A 241 -24.71 -12.13 18.72
N SER A 242 -25.79 -11.63 18.13
CA SER A 242 -25.97 -11.61 16.67
C SER A 242 -24.91 -10.80 15.95
N LEU A 243 -24.60 -9.60 16.43
CA LEU A 243 -23.54 -8.75 15.85
C LEU A 243 -22.16 -9.41 15.93
N ILE A 244 -21.84 -10.04 17.08
CA ILE A 244 -20.58 -10.76 17.26
C ILE A 244 -20.53 -12.01 16.35
N ALA A 245 -21.63 -12.77 16.25
CA ALA A 245 -21.70 -13.97 15.43
C ALA A 245 -21.50 -13.66 13.93
N GLN A 246 -22.09 -12.57 13.43
CA GLN A 246 -21.89 -12.11 12.07
C GLN A 246 -20.40 -11.85 11.77
N ALA A 247 -19.73 -11.10 12.63
CA ALA A 247 -18.30 -10.81 12.48
C ALA A 247 -17.43 -12.07 12.57
N SER A 248 -17.74 -12.97 13.53
CA SER A 248 -17.03 -14.24 13.73
C SER A 248 -17.16 -15.16 12.51
N GLN A 249 -18.35 -15.30 11.95
CA GLN A 249 -18.58 -16.11 10.74
C GLN A 249 -17.81 -15.56 9.54
N ALA A 250 -17.87 -14.25 9.31
CA ALA A 250 -17.12 -13.60 8.23
C ALA A 250 -15.62 -13.83 8.38
N ARG A 251 -15.07 -13.68 9.61
CA ARG A 251 -13.64 -13.90 9.88
C ARG A 251 -13.22 -15.36 9.72
N THR A 252 -14.06 -16.30 10.15
CA THR A 252 -13.78 -17.74 10.04
C THR A 252 -13.75 -18.20 8.58
N GLY A 253 -14.61 -17.66 7.75
CA GLY A 253 -14.68 -17.97 6.31
C GLY A 253 -13.61 -17.27 5.48
N TRP A 254 -12.92 -16.26 6.03
CA TRP A 254 -11.94 -15.48 5.29
C TRP A 254 -10.56 -16.17 5.24
N GLN A 255 -9.96 -16.19 4.06
CA GLN A 255 -8.59 -16.68 3.82
C GLN A 255 -7.77 -15.62 3.09
N LEU A 256 -6.49 -15.51 3.45
CA LEU A 256 -5.56 -14.61 2.76
C LEU A 256 -5.36 -15.08 1.31
N GLY A 257 -5.53 -14.16 0.36
CA GLY A 257 -5.38 -14.48 -1.07
C GLY A 257 -6.51 -15.31 -1.67
N GLY A 258 -7.62 -15.53 -0.94
CA GLY A 258 -8.73 -16.38 -1.35
C GLY A 258 -9.64 -15.86 -2.46
N LEU A 259 -9.37 -14.68 -3.03
CA LEU A 259 -10.10 -14.16 -4.19
C LEU A 259 -9.30 -14.40 -5.46
N THR A 260 -9.72 -15.36 -6.26
CA THR A 260 -9.56 -15.28 -7.70
C THR A 260 -10.52 -14.20 -8.20
N TYR A 261 -10.05 -12.95 -8.23
CA TYR A 261 -10.82 -11.86 -8.81
C TYR A 261 -10.99 -12.12 -10.31
N ASN A 262 -12.23 -12.31 -10.75
CA ASN A 262 -12.57 -12.41 -12.16
C ASN A 262 -13.00 -11.02 -12.68
N PRO A 263 -12.16 -10.33 -13.49
CA PRO A 263 -12.47 -8.98 -13.97
C PRO A 263 -13.76 -8.92 -14.80
N SER A 264 -14.18 -10.01 -15.42
CA SER A 264 -15.38 -10.07 -16.28
C SER A 264 -16.70 -9.94 -15.50
N GLU A 265 -16.73 -10.16 -14.18
CA GLU A 265 -17.93 -10.00 -13.35
C GLU A 265 -18.09 -8.56 -12.80
N ALA A 266 -17.09 -7.71 -12.96
CA ALA A 266 -17.05 -6.38 -12.35
C ALA A 266 -17.59 -5.25 -13.26
N VAL A 267 -17.93 -5.55 -14.51
CA VAL A 267 -18.47 -4.56 -15.49
C VAL A 267 -20.00 -4.47 -15.43
N ALA A 268 -20.66 -5.30 -14.63
CA ALA A 268 -22.12 -5.43 -14.56
C ALA A 268 -22.77 -4.92 -13.26
N ALA A 269 -22.07 -4.14 -12.41
CA ALA A 269 -22.62 -3.59 -11.17
C ALA A 269 -22.41 -2.07 -11.08
#